data_7e400ecc86a58de153986653c657e73d
#
_entry.id   7e400ecc86a58de153986653c657e73d
#
_cell.length_a   1.000
_cell.length_b   1.000
_cell.length_c   1.000
_cell.angle_alpha   90.00
_cell.angle_beta   90.00
_cell.angle_gamma   90.00
#
_symmetry.space_group_name_H-M   'P 1'
#
loop_
_entity.id
_entity.type
_entity.pdbx_description
1 polymer ?
#
loop_
_entity_poly.entity_id
_entity_poly.type
_entity_poly.pdbx_seq_one_letter_code
_entity_poly.pdbx_strand_id
1 'polypeptide(L)'
;MIKEAIIKLSKKQDLAYAEAEAVMDEIMSGQATPVQMSAYLTALALKGETIDEITASAAGMRAHCIKLLHNLDVLEIVGTGGDGSNSFNISTTSSLVIAAGGVPVAKHGNRAASSKSGAADVLETLGVKITLTPERSAEILKKINICFLFAQNYHIAMKYVAPIRKELGIRTVFNILGPLSNPAGANMELMGVYDQSLVEPLAQVMANLGVNRGMVVYGQDSLDEISMCAPTSVCEIRDGKFTSYEITPEQFGYERCEKGALTGGTPAENAEITKAILKGEEKGPKRQAVCLNAGAALYLSLIHI
;
A
#
# COMPACT_ATOMS: atom_id res chain seq x y z
N MET A 1 19.74 -7.92 -20.03
CA MET A 1 19.66 -8.20 -18.58
C MET A 1 18.51 -9.18 -18.24
N ILE A 2 17.26 -8.94 -18.73
CA ILE A 2 16.09 -9.79 -18.37
C ILE A 2 16.27 -11.28 -18.76
N LYS A 3 16.94 -11.59 -19.88
CA LYS A 3 17.18 -12.99 -20.30
C LYS A 3 18.09 -13.73 -19.33
N GLU A 4 19.15 -13.11 -18.88
CA GLU A 4 20.10 -13.65 -17.91
C GLU A 4 19.41 -13.85 -16.55
N ALA A 5 18.59 -12.88 -16.14
CA ALA A 5 17.80 -12.98 -14.92
C ALA A 5 16.82 -14.18 -14.96
N ILE A 6 16.11 -14.38 -16.07
CA ILE A 6 15.22 -15.55 -16.26
C ILE A 6 15.99 -16.86 -16.10
N ILE A 7 17.20 -16.96 -16.68
CA ILE A 7 18.06 -18.17 -16.57
C ILE A 7 18.47 -18.42 -15.11
N LYS A 8 18.83 -17.37 -14.35
CA LYS A 8 19.15 -17.51 -12.91
C LYS A 8 17.93 -17.96 -12.10
N LEU A 9 16.79 -17.24 -12.28
CA LEU A 9 15.56 -17.54 -11.55
C LEU A 9 15.02 -18.95 -11.84
N SER A 10 15.17 -19.45 -13.09
CA SER A 10 14.77 -20.82 -13.44
C SER A 10 15.59 -21.90 -12.72
N LYS A 11 16.76 -21.52 -12.22
CA LYS A 11 17.64 -22.37 -11.36
C LYS A 11 17.43 -22.09 -9.88
N LYS A 12 16.41 -21.32 -9.50
CA LYS A 12 16.13 -20.86 -8.13
C LYS A 12 17.29 -20.06 -7.51
N GLN A 13 18.04 -19.34 -8.32
CA GLN A 13 19.10 -18.46 -7.87
C GLN A 13 18.55 -17.04 -7.66
N ASP A 14 19.02 -16.38 -6.62
CA ASP A 14 18.64 -14.99 -6.32
C ASP A 14 19.32 -14.03 -7.29
N LEU A 15 18.65 -12.92 -7.56
CA LEU A 15 19.23 -11.80 -8.28
C LEU A 15 19.89 -10.84 -7.28
N ALA A 16 21.04 -10.32 -7.64
CA ALA A 16 21.60 -9.18 -6.94
C ALA A 16 20.73 -7.93 -7.17
N TYR A 17 20.79 -6.99 -6.25
CA TYR A 17 20.04 -5.72 -6.34
C TYR A 17 20.15 -5.07 -7.72
N ALA A 18 21.39 -4.89 -8.21
CA ALA A 18 21.63 -4.25 -9.51
C ALA A 18 21.06 -5.02 -10.72
N GLU A 19 20.98 -6.36 -10.61
CA GLU A 19 20.35 -7.18 -11.66
C GLU A 19 18.85 -7.01 -11.69
N ALA A 20 18.20 -7.05 -10.53
CA ALA A 20 16.76 -6.85 -10.39
C ALA A 20 16.35 -5.41 -10.79
N GLU A 21 17.13 -4.40 -10.41
CA GLU A 21 16.92 -3.01 -10.80
C GLU A 21 17.00 -2.84 -12.32
N ALA A 22 18.04 -3.40 -12.97
CA ALA A 22 18.21 -3.33 -14.41
C ALA A 22 17.08 -4.05 -15.17
N VAL A 23 16.57 -5.17 -14.65
CA VAL A 23 15.42 -5.84 -15.24
C VAL A 23 14.16 -4.99 -15.11
N MET A 24 13.94 -4.36 -13.97
CA MET A 24 12.81 -3.47 -13.77
C MET A 24 12.89 -2.25 -14.71
N ASP A 25 14.08 -1.70 -14.92
CA ASP A 25 14.31 -0.63 -15.90
C ASP A 25 13.94 -1.05 -17.33
N GLU A 26 14.37 -2.25 -17.79
CA GLU A 26 13.98 -2.80 -19.09
C GLU A 26 12.45 -2.96 -19.20
N ILE A 27 11.77 -3.40 -18.13
CA ILE A 27 10.32 -3.56 -18.10
C ILE A 27 9.62 -2.20 -18.15
N MET A 28 10.00 -1.26 -17.28
CA MET A 28 9.35 0.04 -17.17
C MET A 28 9.64 0.97 -18.36
N SER A 29 10.75 0.79 -19.06
CA SER A 29 11.04 1.50 -20.32
C SER A 29 10.38 0.86 -21.56
N GLY A 30 9.70 -0.30 -21.39
CA GLY A 30 9.03 -1.02 -22.49
C GLY A 30 9.98 -1.75 -23.43
N GLN A 31 11.21 -2.01 -23.00
CA GLN A 31 12.21 -2.77 -23.79
C GLN A 31 12.01 -4.29 -23.70
N ALA A 32 11.45 -4.77 -22.58
CA ALA A 32 11.15 -6.18 -22.39
C ALA A 32 9.93 -6.62 -23.22
N THR A 33 10.02 -7.78 -23.87
CA THR A 33 8.89 -8.33 -24.58
C THR A 33 7.85 -8.94 -23.63
N PRO A 34 6.57 -9.10 -24.03
CA PRO A 34 5.55 -9.76 -23.21
C PRO A 34 5.97 -11.16 -22.75
N VAL A 35 6.62 -11.94 -23.60
CA VAL A 35 7.11 -13.29 -23.26
C VAL A 35 8.20 -13.23 -22.20
N GLN A 36 9.12 -12.28 -22.31
CA GLN A 36 10.18 -12.09 -21.30
C GLN A 36 9.60 -11.66 -19.95
N MET A 37 8.67 -10.70 -19.96
CA MET A 37 7.99 -10.25 -18.74
C MET A 37 7.22 -11.38 -18.06
N SER A 38 6.45 -12.18 -18.83
CA SER A 38 5.73 -13.33 -18.30
C SER A 38 6.68 -14.37 -17.68
N ALA A 39 7.77 -14.72 -18.37
CA ALA A 39 8.75 -15.67 -17.88
C ALA A 39 9.45 -15.15 -16.60
N TYR A 40 9.86 -13.88 -16.58
CA TYR A 40 10.52 -13.26 -15.44
C TYR A 40 9.61 -13.23 -14.20
N LEU A 41 8.38 -12.71 -14.35
CA LEU A 41 7.44 -12.58 -13.24
C LEU A 41 7.04 -13.94 -12.68
N THR A 42 6.83 -14.93 -13.55
CA THR A 42 6.48 -16.30 -13.13
C THR A 42 7.66 -16.96 -12.41
N ALA A 43 8.86 -16.86 -12.96
CA ALA A 43 10.05 -17.49 -12.36
C ALA A 43 10.39 -16.85 -11.01
N LEU A 44 10.28 -15.52 -10.88
CA LEU A 44 10.50 -14.79 -9.64
C LEU A 44 9.48 -15.20 -8.57
N ALA A 45 8.19 -15.25 -8.92
CA ALA A 45 7.12 -15.67 -8.02
C ALA A 45 7.26 -17.13 -7.54
N LEU A 46 7.70 -18.06 -8.44
CA LEU A 46 7.92 -19.46 -8.09
C LEU A 46 9.17 -19.67 -7.22
N LYS A 47 10.17 -18.82 -7.35
CA LYS A 47 11.35 -18.84 -6.49
C LYS A 47 11.04 -18.26 -5.11
N GLY A 48 10.23 -17.26 -5.06
CA GLY A 48 10.00 -16.35 -3.92
C GLY A 48 10.99 -15.18 -3.94
N GLU A 49 10.47 -13.97 -3.79
CA GLU A 49 11.24 -12.73 -3.87
C GLU A 49 12.11 -12.53 -2.62
N THR A 50 13.35 -12.10 -2.79
CA THR A 50 14.22 -11.65 -1.69
C THR A 50 13.97 -10.17 -1.39
N ILE A 51 14.43 -9.70 -0.22
CA ILE A 51 14.38 -8.29 0.17
C ILE A 51 15.06 -7.40 -0.87
N ASP A 52 16.23 -7.81 -1.37
CA ASP A 52 16.98 -7.06 -2.38
C ASP A 52 16.22 -6.99 -3.71
N GLU A 53 15.62 -8.08 -4.15
CA GLU A 53 14.83 -8.13 -5.38
C GLU A 53 13.57 -7.25 -5.29
N ILE A 54 12.88 -7.27 -4.13
CA ILE A 54 11.72 -6.40 -3.90
C ILE A 54 12.15 -4.93 -3.84
N THR A 55 13.22 -4.63 -3.09
CA THR A 55 13.74 -3.26 -2.94
C THR A 55 14.14 -2.69 -4.28
N ALA A 56 14.91 -3.43 -5.08
CA ALA A 56 15.36 -3.03 -6.41
C ALA A 56 14.17 -2.81 -7.36
N SER A 57 13.19 -3.71 -7.32
CA SER A 57 11.97 -3.60 -8.13
C SER A 57 11.16 -2.35 -7.78
N ALA A 58 11.02 -2.04 -6.49
CA ALA A 58 10.33 -0.83 -6.04
C ALA A 58 11.10 0.44 -6.41
N ALA A 59 12.44 0.44 -6.25
CA ALA A 59 13.29 1.55 -6.65
C ALA A 59 13.20 1.83 -8.15
N GLY A 60 13.27 0.80 -8.98
CA GLY A 60 13.08 0.90 -10.43
C GLY A 60 11.69 1.47 -10.79
N MET A 61 10.63 1.01 -10.13
CA MET A 61 9.29 1.54 -10.34
C MET A 61 9.17 3.02 -9.92
N ARG A 62 9.81 3.43 -8.79
CA ARG A 62 9.89 4.84 -8.35
C ARG A 62 10.69 5.72 -9.31
N ALA A 63 11.73 5.19 -9.96
CA ALA A 63 12.54 5.91 -10.94
C ALA A 63 11.73 6.28 -12.19
N HIS A 64 10.76 5.44 -12.57
CA HIS A 64 9.89 5.63 -13.72
C HIS A 64 8.53 6.28 -13.41
N CYS A 65 8.28 6.69 -12.17
CA CYS A 65 7.03 7.38 -11.83
C CYS A 65 7.16 8.90 -12.03
N ILE A 66 6.03 9.55 -12.25
CA ILE A 66 5.92 11.00 -12.15
C ILE A 66 5.95 11.36 -10.66
N LYS A 67 6.96 12.12 -10.23
CA LYS A 67 7.13 12.46 -8.81
C LYS A 67 6.24 13.62 -8.40
N LEU A 68 5.68 13.52 -7.19
CA LEU A 68 5.08 14.64 -6.49
C LEU A 68 6.18 15.40 -5.75
N LEU A 69 6.52 16.62 -6.19
CA LEU A 69 7.57 17.41 -5.56
C LEU A 69 7.00 18.23 -4.38
N HIS A 70 7.54 18.02 -3.19
CA HIS A 70 7.19 18.73 -1.96
C HIS A 70 8.37 18.73 -0.99
N ASN A 71 8.23 19.45 0.13
CA ASN A 71 9.22 19.54 1.21
C ASN A 71 8.63 19.20 2.58
N LEU A 72 7.62 18.36 2.62
CA LEU A 72 6.93 17.95 3.84
C LEU A 72 7.35 16.53 4.23
N ASP A 73 7.34 16.22 5.51
CA ASP A 73 7.26 14.84 5.97
C ASP A 73 5.83 14.36 5.74
N VAL A 74 5.68 13.31 4.95
CA VAL A 74 4.36 12.80 4.56
C VAL A 74 4.18 11.35 4.97
N LEU A 75 2.94 11.05 5.33
CA LEU A 75 2.52 9.71 5.70
C LEU A 75 1.73 9.06 4.55
N GLU A 76 2.00 7.78 4.32
CA GLU A 76 1.16 6.89 3.54
C GLU A 76 0.45 5.92 4.49
N ILE A 77 -0.82 5.62 4.19
CA ILE A 77 -1.57 4.51 4.79
C ILE A 77 -2.21 3.71 3.66
N VAL A 78 -1.83 2.45 3.55
CA VAL A 78 -2.17 1.64 2.37
C VAL A 78 -2.13 0.14 2.71
N GLY A 79 -3.01 -0.65 2.08
CA GLY A 79 -2.89 -2.11 2.04
C GLY A 79 -2.39 -2.58 0.68
N THR A 80 -1.81 -3.77 0.65
CA THR A 80 -1.43 -4.45 -0.60
C THR A 80 -2.65 -4.81 -1.44
N GLY A 81 -3.79 -4.94 -0.81
CA GLY A 81 -4.98 -5.53 -1.41
C GLY A 81 -4.84 -7.05 -1.61
N GLY A 82 -5.88 -7.66 -2.17
CA GLY A 82 -5.85 -9.08 -2.49
C GLY A 82 -5.96 -10.02 -1.30
N ASP A 83 -6.36 -9.52 -0.15
CA ASP A 83 -6.59 -10.24 1.10
C ASP A 83 -7.90 -11.05 1.12
N GLY A 84 -8.83 -10.75 0.21
CA GLY A 84 -10.12 -11.42 0.10
C GLY A 84 -11.12 -11.05 1.20
N SER A 85 -10.83 -10.08 2.05
CA SER A 85 -11.66 -9.66 3.18
C SER A 85 -12.98 -9.01 2.76
N ASN A 86 -13.01 -8.38 1.61
CA ASN A 86 -14.11 -7.52 1.15
C ASN A 86 -14.49 -6.42 2.16
N SER A 87 -13.51 -5.93 2.91
CA SER A 87 -13.70 -4.84 3.87
C SER A 87 -14.12 -3.53 3.18
N PHE A 88 -14.76 -2.64 3.94
CA PHE A 88 -14.94 -1.26 3.45
C PHE A 88 -13.57 -0.56 3.34
N ASN A 89 -13.53 0.62 2.75
CA ASN A 89 -12.27 1.34 2.51
C ASN A 89 -11.66 1.92 3.81
N ILE A 90 -11.12 1.04 4.68
CA ILE A 90 -10.58 1.37 6.02
C ILE A 90 -9.46 2.38 5.88
N SER A 91 -8.38 2.07 5.16
CA SER A 91 -7.21 2.96 5.01
C SER A 91 -7.58 4.30 4.35
N THR A 92 -8.53 4.31 3.39
CA THR A 92 -8.98 5.56 2.77
C THR A 92 -9.74 6.44 3.75
N THR A 93 -10.63 5.86 4.56
CA THR A 93 -11.36 6.60 5.59
C THR A 93 -10.41 7.08 6.69
N SER A 94 -9.46 6.24 7.11
CA SER A 94 -8.41 6.58 8.09
C SER A 94 -7.54 7.74 7.61
N SER A 95 -7.20 7.80 6.32
CA SER A 95 -6.37 8.89 5.75
C SER A 95 -6.99 10.27 5.96
N LEU A 96 -8.33 10.37 5.89
CA LEU A 96 -9.05 11.63 6.15
C LEU A 96 -8.97 12.03 7.63
N VAL A 97 -9.06 11.07 8.54
CA VAL A 97 -8.92 11.29 10.00
C VAL A 97 -7.50 11.72 10.35
N ILE A 98 -6.48 11.05 9.78
CA ILE A 98 -5.07 11.37 9.99
C ILE A 98 -4.77 12.80 9.54
N ALA A 99 -5.23 13.19 8.36
CA ALA A 99 -5.05 14.52 7.82
C ALA A 99 -5.74 15.60 8.68
N ALA A 100 -6.94 15.31 9.19
CA ALA A 100 -7.65 16.17 10.14
C ALA A 100 -6.91 16.29 11.47
N GLY A 101 -6.15 15.26 11.86
CA GLY A 101 -5.24 15.27 13.01
C GLY A 101 -3.97 16.09 12.79
N GLY A 102 -3.76 16.70 11.61
CA GLY A 102 -2.65 17.59 11.33
C GLY A 102 -1.43 16.93 10.66
N VAL A 103 -1.48 15.65 10.36
CA VAL A 103 -0.39 14.93 9.67
C VAL A 103 -0.59 15.01 8.16
N PRO A 104 0.40 15.46 7.37
CA PRO A 104 0.31 15.45 5.93
C PRO A 104 0.23 14.03 5.36
N VAL A 105 -0.81 13.70 4.60
CA VAL A 105 -1.06 12.40 4.01
C VAL A 105 -0.97 12.48 2.48
N ALA A 106 -0.03 11.76 1.89
CA ALA A 106 0.05 11.57 0.45
C ALA A 106 -0.49 10.17 0.10
N LYS A 107 -1.80 10.04 -0.01
CA LYS A 107 -2.42 8.74 -0.22
C LYS A 107 -2.29 8.28 -1.66
N HIS A 108 -1.50 7.23 -1.88
CA HIS A 108 -1.43 6.54 -3.16
C HIS A 108 -2.51 5.47 -3.25
N GLY A 109 -3.12 5.30 -4.39
CA GLY A 109 -4.18 4.31 -4.55
C GLY A 109 -4.68 4.16 -5.98
N ASN A 110 -5.48 3.11 -6.17
CA ASN A 110 -6.02 2.73 -7.48
C ASN A 110 -7.51 2.38 -7.37
N ARG A 111 -8.12 2.07 -8.52
CA ARG A 111 -9.43 1.43 -8.58
C ARG A 111 -9.36 0.00 -8.05
N ALA A 112 -10.50 -0.56 -7.74
CA ALA A 112 -10.60 -1.96 -7.32
C ALA A 112 -9.98 -2.91 -8.34
N ALA A 113 -9.18 -3.87 -7.84
CA ALA A 113 -8.65 -4.97 -8.64
C ALA A 113 -9.42 -6.27 -8.39
N SER A 114 -9.65 -6.61 -7.13
CA SER A 114 -10.36 -7.83 -6.70
C SER A 114 -11.55 -7.55 -5.78
N SER A 115 -11.56 -6.39 -5.09
CA SER A 115 -12.66 -5.94 -4.24
C SER A 115 -13.76 -5.25 -5.05
N LYS A 116 -14.88 -4.88 -4.38
CA LYS A 116 -15.98 -4.15 -5.00
C LYS A 116 -15.73 -2.65 -5.14
N SER A 117 -14.80 -2.09 -4.35
CA SER A 117 -14.52 -0.65 -4.28
C SER A 117 -13.06 -0.41 -3.89
N GLY A 118 -12.28 0.20 -4.76
CA GLY A 118 -10.94 0.69 -4.48
C GLY A 118 -10.93 2.09 -3.88
N ALA A 119 -9.76 2.56 -3.48
CA ALA A 119 -9.60 3.91 -2.93
C ALA A 119 -10.06 5.01 -3.90
N ALA A 120 -9.71 4.88 -5.19
CA ALA A 120 -10.12 5.83 -6.21
C ALA A 120 -11.65 5.85 -6.40
N ASP A 121 -12.28 4.67 -6.37
CA ASP A 121 -13.71 4.54 -6.63
C ASP A 121 -14.54 5.20 -5.52
N VAL A 122 -14.20 4.99 -4.26
CA VAL A 122 -14.90 5.60 -3.13
C VAL A 122 -14.64 7.11 -3.06
N LEU A 123 -13.42 7.58 -3.32
CA LEU A 123 -13.11 9.02 -3.31
C LEU A 123 -13.84 9.76 -4.43
N GLU A 124 -13.90 9.20 -5.63
CA GLU A 124 -14.64 9.76 -6.76
C GLU A 124 -16.16 9.85 -6.43
N THR A 125 -16.69 8.81 -5.80
CA THR A 125 -18.10 8.79 -5.32
C THR A 125 -18.36 9.85 -4.23
N LEU A 126 -17.36 10.14 -3.40
CA LEU A 126 -17.40 11.23 -2.41
C LEU A 126 -17.27 12.63 -3.05
N GLY A 127 -17.08 12.71 -4.37
CA GLY A 127 -16.95 13.98 -5.10
C GLY A 127 -15.51 14.50 -5.20
N VAL A 128 -14.52 13.70 -4.81
CA VAL A 128 -13.10 14.06 -4.93
C VAL A 128 -12.66 13.92 -6.39
N LYS A 129 -12.04 14.96 -6.95
CA LYS A 129 -11.43 14.90 -8.26
C LYS A 129 -10.10 14.16 -8.17
N ILE A 130 -10.08 12.90 -8.62
CA ILE A 130 -8.91 12.01 -8.49
C ILE A 130 -7.85 12.22 -9.57
N THR A 131 -8.17 12.88 -10.69
CA THR A 131 -7.27 13.12 -11.83
C THR A 131 -6.73 14.55 -11.79
N LEU A 132 -5.83 14.83 -10.87
CA LEU A 132 -5.16 16.13 -10.75
C LEU A 132 -3.72 16.05 -11.27
N THR A 133 -3.16 17.20 -11.67
CA THR A 133 -1.73 17.29 -11.98
C THR A 133 -0.89 17.18 -10.69
N PRO A 134 0.37 16.74 -10.77
CA PRO A 134 1.26 16.68 -9.60
C PRO A 134 1.37 18.01 -8.85
N GLU A 135 1.47 19.12 -9.57
CA GLU A 135 1.58 20.48 -8.99
C GLU A 135 0.33 20.81 -8.18
N ARG A 136 -0.87 20.50 -8.73
CA ARG A 136 -2.13 20.75 -8.03
C ARG A 136 -2.29 19.84 -6.81
N SER A 137 -1.84 18.60 -6.91
CA SER A 137 -1.83 17.66 -5.77
C SER A 137 -0.91 18.16 -4.65
N ALA A 138 0.27 18.70 -5.00
CA ALA A 138 1.20 19.28 -4.02
C ALA A 138 0.64 20.55 -3.35
N GLU A 139 -0.07 21.42 -4.09
CA GLU A 139 -0.77 22.57 -3.52
C GLU A 139 -1.85 22.15 -2.50
N ILE A 140 -2.65 21.15 -2.86
CA ILE A 140 -3.72 20.62 -2.01
C ILE A 140 -3.12 19.99 -0.75
N LEU A 141 -2.08 19.17 -0.87
CA LEU A 141 -1.37 18.58 0.26
C LEU A 141 -0.93 19.65 1.27
N LYS A 142 -0.32 20.74 0.79
CA LYS A 142 0.11 21.87 1.63
C LYS A 142 -1.06 22.61 2.29
N LYS A 143 -2.22 22.66 1.63
CA LYS A 143 -3.36 23.47 2.07
C LYS A 143 -4.27 22.76 3.06
N ILE A 144 -4.46 21.44 2.88
CA ILE A 144 -5.43 20.66 3.66
C ILE A 144 -4.86 19.36 4.21
N ASN A 145 -3.53 19.21 4.23
CA ASN A 145 -2.82 18.04 4.73
C ASN A 145 -3.14 16.70 4.06
N ILE A 146 -3.80 16.68 2.91
CA ILE A 146 -4.06 15.42 2.19
C ILE A 146 -4.09 15.66 0.70
N CYS A 147 -3.51 14.72 -0.06
CA CYS A 147 -3.76 14.59 -1.49
C CYS A 147 -3.95 13.12 -1.86
N PHE A 148 -4.63 12.88 -2.97
CA PHE A 148 -4.77 11.55 -3.55
C PHE A 148 -3.94 11.44 -4.82
N LEU A 149 -3.08 10.41 -4.86
CA LEU A 149 -2.19 10.10 -5.97
C LEU A 149 -2.76 8.90 -6.71
N PHE A 150 -3.51 9.17 -7.77
CA PHE A 150 -4.13 8.12 -8.57
C PHE A 150 -3.07 7.36 -9.37
N ALA A 151 -2.84 6.09 -9.06
CA ALA A 151 -1.74 5.29 -9.56
C ALA A 151 -1.59 5.32 -11.10
N GLN A 152 -2.70 5.33 -11.84
CA GLN A 152 -2.66 5.36 -13.31
C GLN A 152 -2.07 6.66 -13.86
N ASN A 153 -2.18 7.78 -13.14
CA ASN A 153 -1.63 9.07 -13.57
C ASN A 153 -0.13 9.18 -13.28
N TYR A 154 0.35 8.50 -12.25
CA TYR A 154 1.74 8.61 -11.79
C TYR A 154 2.64 7.48 -12.31
N HIS A 155 2.11 6.28 -12.51
CA HIS A 155 2.84 5.10 -12.98
C HIS A 155 2.46 4.73 -14.42
N ILE A 156 2.73 5.64 -15.37
CA ILE A 156 2.38 5.47 -16.78
C ILE A 156 3.03 4.21 -17.39
N ALA A 157 4.22 3.85 -16.93
CA ALA A 157 4.95 2.66 -17.37
C ALA A 157 4.23 1.34 -17.07
N MET A 158 3.28 1.33 -16.12
CA MET A 158 2.45 0.16 -15.84
C MET A 158 1.63 -0.33 -17.03
N LYS A 159 1.42 0.51 -18.06
CA LYS A 159 0.78 0.10 -19.32
C LYS A 159 1.47 -1.09 -19.99
N TYR A 160 2.77 -1.26 -19.79
CA TYR A 160 3.53 -2.39 -20.37
C TYR A 160 3.29 -3.71 -19.60
N VAL A 161 3.03 -3.63 -18.30
CA VAL A 161 2.95 -4.79 -17.40
C VAL A 161 1.50 -5.21 -17.11
N ALA A 162 0.57 -4.26 -17.02
CA ALA A 162 -0.80 -4.52 -16.61
C ALA A 162 -1.53 -5.58 -17.45
N PRO A 163 -1.42 -5.60 -18.81
CA PRO A 163 -2.03 -6.65 -19.63
C PRO A 163 -1.47 -8.04 -19.29
N ILE A 164 -0.15 -8.14 -19.10
CA ILE A 164 0.55 -9.39 -18.81
C ILE A 164 0.13 -9.94 -17.45
N ARG A 165 0.09 -9.09 -16.42
CA ARG A 165 -0.38 -9.50 -15.09
C ARG A 165 -1.82 -10.02 -15.12
N LYS A 166 -2.68 -9.35 -15.90
CA LYS A 166 -4.08 -9.76 -16.08
C LYS A 166 -4.18 -11.15 -16.75
N GLU A 167 -3.35 -11.41 -17.75
CA GLU A 167 -3.34 -12.68 -18.48
C GLU A 167 -2.73 -13.81 -17.65
N LEU A 168 -1.65 -13.53 -16.90
CA LEU A 168 -1.04 -14.50 -15.99
C LEU A 168 -2.00 -14.95 -14.88
N GLY A 169 -2.82 -14.07 -14.33
CA GLY A 169 -3.80 -14.40 -13.29
C GLY A 169 -3.22 -14.90 -11.96
N ILE A 170 -1.91 -14.80 -11.76
CA ILE A 170 -1.20 -15.17 -10.53
C ILE A 170 -0.71 -13.95 -9.76
N ARG A 171 -0.38 -14.14 -8.48
CA ARG A 171 0.36 -13.13 -7.71
C ARG A 171 1.79 -13.04 -8.21
N THR A 172 2.31 -11.83 -8.30
CA THR A 172 3.69 -11.51 -8.69
C THR A 172 4.22 -10.41 -7.78
N VAL A 173 5.50 -10.07 -7.89
CA VAL A 173 6.10 -8.95 -7.14
C VAL A 173 5.28 -7.66 -7.25
N PHE A 174 4.59 -7.41 -8.35
CA PHE A 174 3.71 -6.24 -8.51
C PHE A 174 2.51 -6.19 -7.56
N ASN A 175 2.18 -7.27 -6.85
CA ASN A 175 1.13 -7.25 -5.84
C ASN A 175 1.56 -6.55 -4.55
N ILE A 176 2.86 -6.43 -4.33
CA ILE A 176 3.45 -5.74 -3.17
C ILE A 176 4.15 -4.43 -3.53
N LEU A 177 4.43 -4.17 -4.81
CA LEU A 177 5.13 -2.95 -5.24
C LEU A 177 4.27 -1.68 -5.17
N GLY A 178 2.95 -1.79 -5.23
CA GLY A 178 2.04 -0.63 -5.18
C GLY A 178 2.27 0.25 -3.96
N PRO A 179 2.15 -0.27 -2.73
CA PRO A 179 2.46 0.44 -1.50
C PRO A 179 3.88 1.03 -1.49
N LEU A 180 4.87 0.24 -1.90
CA LEU A 180 6.29 0.61 -1.89
C LEU A 180 6.68 1.70 -2.91
N SER A 181 5.76 2.12 -3.77
CA SER A 181 6.04 3.00 -4.92
C SER A 181 5.32 4.34 -4.86
N ASN A 182 5.04 4.86 -3.66
CA ASN A 182 4.37 6.15 -3.50
C ASN A 182 5.14 7.28 -4.21
N PRO A 183 4.49 8.01 -5.15
CA PRO A 183 5.14 9.08 -5.92
C PRO A 183 5.60 10.28 -5.10
N ALA A 184 5.07 10.46 -3.89
CA ALA A 184 5.50 11.51 -2.96
C ALA A 184 6.75 11.12 -2.16
N GLY A 185 7.21 9.87 -2.23
CA GLY A 185 8.35 9.42 -1.43
C GLY A 185 8.06 9.51 0.07
N ALA A 186 6.90 8.99 0.49
CA ALA A 186 6.49 8.99 1.90
C ALA A 186 7.60 8.44 2.80
N ASN A 187 7.92 9.18 3.87
CA ASN A 187 8.92 8.80 4.86
C ASN A 187 8.32 8.24 6.14
N MET A 188 6.99 8.25 6.23
CA MET A 188 6.20 7.56 7.24
C MET A 188 5.16 6.68 6.54
N GLU A 189 4.99 5.43 6.99
CA GLU A 189 4.07 4.52 6.29
C GLU A 189 3.45 3.48 7.24
N LEU A 190 2.12 3.33 7.18
CA LEU A 190 1.39 2.19 7.72
C LEU A 190 0.95 1.32 6.55
N MET A 191 1.60 0.16 6.39
CA MET A 191 1.34 -0.79 5.30
C MET A 191 0.68 -2.05 5.82
N GLY A 192 -0.50 -2.37 5.32
CA GLY A 192 -1.13 -3.68 5.52
C GLY A 192 -0.72 -4.68 4.43
N VAL A 193 -0.55 -5.94 4.82
CA VAL A 193 -0.17 -7.02 3.91
C VAL A 193 -1.18 -8.16 3.92
N TYR A 194 -1.34 -8.84 2.76
CA TYR A 194 -2.27 -9.96 2.60
C TYR A 194 -1.77 -11.28 3.17
N ASP A 195 -0.51 -11.36 3.60
CA ASP A 195 0.13 -12.58 4.11
C ASP A 195 1.10 -12.24 5.23
N GLN A 196 1.03 -13.02 6.32
CA GLN A 196 1.86 -12.79 7.51
C GLN A 196 3.37 -12.90 7.21
N SER A 197 3.76 -13.75 6.27
CA SER A 197 5.17 -13.92 5.90
C SER A 197 5.80 -12.69 5.28
N LEU A 198 5.00 -11.71 4.86
CA LEU A 198 5.45 -10.44 4.27
C LEU A 198 5.73 -9.36 5.32
N VAL A 199 5.30 -9.53 6.58
CA VAL A 199 5.37 -8.49 7.61
C VAL A 199 6.80 -8.01 7.83
N GLU A 200 7.71 -8.89 8.18
CA GLU A 200 9.11 -8.53 8.46
C GLU A 200 9.91 -8.18 7.18
N PRO A 201 9.82 -8.96 6.08
CA PRO A 201 10.53 -8.62 4.86
C PRO A 201 10.16 -7.26 4.30
N LEU A 202 8.86 -6.90 4.26
CA LEU A 202 8.45 -5.61 3.72
C LEU A 202 8.78 -4.44 4.65
N ALA A 203 8.90 -4.66 5.96
CA ALA A 203 9.42 -3.64 6.87
C ALA A 203 10.89 -3.30 6.52
N GLN A 204 11.71 -4.31 6.23
CA GLN A 204 13.10 -4.08 5.80
C GLN A 204 13.16 -3.38 4.43
N VAL A 205 12.32 -3.79 3.48
CA VAL A 205 12.20 -3.12 2.16
C VAL A 205 11.80 -1.65 2.33
N MET A 206 10.79 -1.35 3.15
CA MET A 206 10.36 0.03 3.43
C MET A 206 11.51 0.89 3.97
N ALA A 207 12.27 0.37 4.95
CA ALA A 207 13.43 1.06 5.50
C ALA A 207 14.52 1.30 4.44
N ASN A 208 14.82 0.31 3.60
CA ASN A 208 15.76 0.44 2.49
C ASN A 208 15.32 1.51 1.46
N LEU A 209 14.01 1.73 1.33
CA LEU A 209 13.40 2.72 0.44
C LEU A 209 13.24 4.11 1.08
N GLY A 210 13.74 4.30 2.31
CA GLY A 210 13.79 5.59 2.99
C GLY A 210 12.63 5.89 3.94
N VAL A 211 11.83 4.90 4.30
CA VAL A 211 10.83 5.05 5.36
C VAL A 211 11.54 5.03 6.72
N ASN A 212 11.46 6.14 7.43
CA ASN A 212 12.12 6.31 8.72
C ASN A 212 11.28 5.80 9.89
N ARG A 213 9.97 5.88 9.75
CA ARG A 213 8.98 5.41 10.72
C ARG A 213 7.86 4.71 9.98
N GLY A 214 7.63 3.46 10.32
CA GLY A 214 6.62 2.67 9.64
C GLY A 214 6.16 1.50 10.47
N MET A 215 5.05 0.95 10.06
CA MET A 215 4.55 -0.34 10.52
C MET A 215 4.10 -1.14 9.31
N VAL A 216 4.53 -2.41 9.26
CA VAL A 216 3.89 -3.40 8.41
C VAL A 216 2.99 -4.25 9.28
N VAL A 217 1.74 -4.37 8.90
CA VAL A 217 0.70 -5.02 9.70
C VAL A 217 -0.03 -6.11 8.93
N TYR A 218 -0.44 -7.14 9.65
CA TYR A 218 -1.27 -8.23 9.13
C TYR A 218 -2.30 -8.63 10.18
N GLY A 219 -3.57 -8.39 9.90
CA GLY A 219 -4.68 -8.94 10.69
C GLY A 219 -4.73 -10.46 10.51
N GLN A 220 -4.62 -11.21 11.62
CA GLN A 220 -4.53 -12.68 11.60
C GLN A 220 -5.82 -13.36 11.10
N ASP A 221 -6.85 -12.59 10.84
CA ASP A 221 -8.06 -12.98 10.12
C ASP A 221 -7.96 -12.78 8.60
N SER A 222 -6.74 -12.63 8.07
CA SER A 222 -6.42 -12.36 6.65
C SER A 222 -6.88 -10.96 6.20
N LEU A 223 -6.65 -9.94 7.03
CA LEU A 223 -6.95 -8.56 6.71
C LEU A 223 -5.64 -7.77 6.52
N ASP A 224 -5.52 -7.02 5.43
CA ASP A 224 -4.38 -6.13 5.16
C ASP A 224 -4.52 -4.76 5.84
N GLU A 225 -4.95 -4.77 7.11
CA GLU A 225 -5.16 -3.62 8.00
C GLU A 225 -4.98 -4.08 9.46
N ILE A 226 -4.97 -3.16 10.42
CA ILE A 226 -5.13 -3.50 11.84
C ILE A 226 -6.55 -3.98 12.06
N SER A 227 -6.70 -5.24 12.50
CA SER A 227 -7.98 -5.91 12.60
C SER A 227 -8.75 -5.55 13.88
N MET A 228 -10.07 -5.46 13.75
CA MET A 228 -11.03 -5.44 14.86
C MET A 228 -11.56 -6.83 15.20
N CYS A 229 -11.22 -7.85 14.43
CA CYS A 229 -11.79 -9.20 14.56
C CYS A 229 -10.78 -10.22 15.10
N ALA A 230 -9.49 -9.93 15.01
CA ALA A 230 -8.41 -10.84 15.38
C ALA A 230 -7.19 -10.05 15.91
N PRO A 231 -6.19 -10.74 16.47
CA PRO A 231 -4.88 -10.13 16.70
C PRO A 231 -4.28 -9.64 15.39
N THR A 232 -3.41 -8.66 15.48
CA THR A 232 -2.65 -8.12 14.34
C THR A 232 -1.16 -8.28 14.60
N SER A 233 -0.47 -8.95 13.70
CA SER A 233 1.00 -9.02 13.68
C SER A 233 1.55 -7.70 13.17
N VAL A 234 2.55 -7.15 13.84
CA VAL A 234 3.17 -5.85 13.53
C VAL A 234 4.67 -5.99 13.46
N CYS A 235 5.30 -5.38 12.46
CA CYS A 235 6.72 -5.07 12.47
C CYS A 235 6.87 -3.55 12.37
N GLU A 236 7.31 -2.92 13.45
CA GLU A 236 7.53 -1.48 13.55
C GLU A 236 8.95 -1.11 13.14
N ILE A 237 9.07 -0.07 12.33
CA ILE A 237 10.31 0.57 11.93
C ILE A 237 10.42 1.89 12.69
N ARG A 238 11.49 2.05 13.46
CA ARG A 238 11.78 3.30 14.16
C ARG A 238 13.27 3.55 14.21
N ASP A 239 13.72 4.61 13.58
CA ASP A 239 15.12 5.06 13.58
C ASP A 239 16.10 3.91 13.21
N GLY A 240 15.77 3.14 12.16
CA GLY A 240 16.54 2.01 11.65
C GLY A 240 16.47 0.73 12.49
N LYS A 241 15.64 0.70 13.53
CA LYS A 241 15.38 -0.50 14.34
C LYS A 241 14.06 -1.13 13.95
N PHE A 242 14.01 -2.46 14.04
CA PHE A 242 12.82 -3.25 13.77
C PHE A 242 12.36 -3.93 15.06
N THR A 243 11.07 -3.84 15.35
CA THR A 243 10.47 -4.50 16.51
C THR A 243 9.19 -5.20 16.08
N SER A 244 9.18 -6.52 16.22
CA SER A 244 8.00 -7.34 15.93
C SER A 244 7.21 -7.61 17.21
N TYR A 245 5.90 -7.41 17.16
CA TYR A 245 4.96 -7.66 18.26
C TYR A 245 3.56 -7.92 17.73
N GLU A 246 2.66 -8.25 18.65
CA GLU A 246 1.25 -8.45 18.36
C GLU A 246 0.41 -7.41 19.12
N ILE A 247 -0.62 -6.92 18.49
CA ILE A 247 -1.64 -6.08 19.13
C ILE A 247 -3.02 -6.71 18.97
N THR A 248 -3.90 -6.41 19.90
CA THR A 248 -5.29 -6.87 19.88
C THR A 248 -6.27 -5.72 20.15
N PRO A 249 -7.51 -5.80 19.67
CA PRO A 249 -8.53 -4.78 19.94
C PRO A 249 -8.73 -4.48 21.42
N GLU A 250 -8.62 -5.50 22.27
CA GLU A 250 -8.84 -5.39 23.71
C GLU A 250 -7.82 -4.49 24.41
N GLN A 251 -6.57 -4.42 23.89
CA GLN A 251 -5.54 -3.51 24.41
C GLN A 251 -5.94 -2.03 24.29
N PHE A 252 -6.86 -1.73 23.38
CA PHE A 252 -7.38 -0.38 23.09
C PHE A 252 -8.79 -0.17 23.64
N GLY A 253 -9.28 -1.10 24.47
CA GLY A 253 -10.61 -1.02 25.09
C GLY A 253 -11.76 -1.37 24.15
N TYR A 254 -11.51 -2.10 23.08
CA TYR A 254 -12.53 -2.57 22.15
C TYR A 254 -12.77 -4.06 22.31
N GLU A 255 -14.02 -4.48 22.08
CA GLU A 255 -14.38 -5.89 21.95
C GLU A 255 -14.20 -6.33 20.50
N ARG A 256 -13.77 -7.57 20.29
CA ARG A 256 -13.67 -8.15 18.94
C ARG A 256 -15.04 -8.24 18.28
N CYS A 257 -15.06 -7.99 17.01
CA CYS A 257 -16.26 -8.15 16.20
C CYS A 257 -16.15 -9.35 15.24
N GLU A 258 -17.27 -9.76 14.69
CA GLU A 258 -17.31 -10.72 13.60
C GLU A 258 -16.82 -10.07 12.28
N LYS A 259 -16.16 -10.85 11.41
CA LYS A 259 -15.65 -10.36 10.11
C LYS A 259 -16.72 -9.62 9.29
N GLY A 260 -17.95 -10.12 9.30
CA GLY A 260 -19.08 -9.51 8.60
C GLY A 260 -19.35 -8.05 8.99
N ALA A 261 -18.97 -7.65 10.21
CA ALA A 261 -19.15 -6.28 10.69
C ALA A 261 -18.27 -5.26 9.93
N LEU A 262 -17.16 -5.69 9.34
CA LEU A 262 -16.24 -4.83 8.57
C LEU A 262 -16.50 -4.86 7.06
N THR A 263 -17.44 -5.69 6.60
CA THR A 263 -17.73 -5.83 5.17
C THR A 263 -18.15 -4.51 4.55
N GLY A 264 -17.57 -4.21 3.40
CA GLY A 264 -17.94 -3.13 2.51
C GLY A 264 -18.89 -3.57 1.41
N GLY A 265 -19.13 -2.68 0.48
CA GLY A 265 -20.01 -2.89 -0.66
C GLY A 265 -19.51 -2.19 -1.92
N THR A 266 -20.46 -1.70 -2.70
CA THR A 266 -20.21 -0.84 -3.86
C THR A 266 -19.54 0.47 -3.46
N PRO A 267 -18.96 1.23 -4.39
CA PRO A 267 -18.40 2.55 -4.08
C PRO A 267 -19.41 3.50 -3.39
N ALA A 268 -20.69 3.43 -3.77
CA ALA A 268 -21.74 4.25 -3.15
C ALA A 268 -21.99 3.84 -1.69
N GLU A 269 -22.10 2.54 -1.41
CA GLU A 269 -22.28 2.05 -0.04
C GLU A 269 -21.07 2.39 0.84
N ASN A 270 -19.85 2.24 0.32
CA ASN A 270 -18.63 2.58 1.06
C ASN A 270 -18.48 4.09 1.29
N ALA A 271 -18.93 4.91 0.35
CA ALA A 271 -18.98 6.37 0.54
C ALA A 271 -19.94 6.77 1.68
N GLU A 272 -21.10 6.13 1.79
CA GLU A 272 -22.04 6.38 2.90
C GLU A 272 -21.46 5.88 4.24
N ILE A 273 -20.80 4.72 4.27
CA ILE A 273 -20.05 4.24 5.47
C ILE A 273 -19.03 5.30 5.91
N THR A 274 -18.19 5.78 4.98
CA THR A 274 -17.19 6.81 5.26
C THR A 274 -17.82 8.09 5.81
N LYS A 275 -18.88 8.58 5.19
CA LYS A 275 -19.61 9.77 5.67
C LYS A 275 -20.21 9.58 7.07
N ALA A 276 -20.81 8.42 7.33
CA ALA A 276 -21.41 8.11 8.63
C ALA A 276 -20.35 8.07 9.75
N ILE A 277 -19.17 7.49 9.46
CA ILE A 277 -18.03 7.47 10.39
C ILE A 277 -17.56 8.90 10.68
N LEU A 278 -17.32 9.71 9.64
CA LEU A 278 -16.79 11.08 9.79
C LEU A 278 -17.77 12.03 10.47
N LYS A 279 -19.08 11.81 10.31
CA LYS A 279 -20.13 12.57 11.03
C LYS A 279 -20.35 12.07 12.46
N GLY A 280 -19.76 10.93 12.87
CA GLY A 280 -19.99 10.31 14.17
C GLY A 280 -21.35 9.61 14.31
N GLU A 281 -22.02 9.34 13.20
CA GLU A 281 -23.28 8.58 13.13
C GLU A 281 -23.01 7.06 13.28
N GLU A 282 -21.93 6.54 12.66
CA GLU A 282 -21.42 5.18 12.86
C GLU A 282 -20.52 5.15 14.10
N LYS A 283 -20.85 4.31 15.09
CA LYS A 283 -20.12 4.19 16.37
C LYS A 283 -19.58 2.79 16.64
N GLY A 284 -19.93 1.82 15.80
CA GLY A 284 -19.60 0.41 15.96
C GLY A 284 -18.23 0.03 15.38
N PRO A 285 -18.06 -1.25 15.02
CA PRO A 285 -16.79 -1.84 14.60
C PRO A 285 -16.11 -1.12 13.43
N LYS A 286 -16.87 -0.59 12.47
CA LYS A 286 -16.30 0.14 11.33
C LYS A 286 -15.57 1.42 11.77
N ARG A 287 -16.18 2.20 12.68
CA ARG A 287 -15.52 3.36 13.26
C ARG A 287 -14.31 2.96 14.09
N GLN A 288 -14.42 1.89 14.88
CA GLN A 288 -13.32 1.39 15.72
C GLN A 288 -12.12 0.95 14.87
N ALA A 289 -12.35 0.25 13.75
CA ALA A 289 -11.30 -0.10 12.79
C ALA A 289 -10.59 1.15 12.24
N VAL A 290 -11.34 2.19 11.86
CA VAL A 290 -10.75 3.47 11.43
C VAL A 290 -9.95 4.12 12.56
N CYS A 291 -10.43 4.10 13.79
CA CYS A 291 -9.73 4.66 14.94
C CYS A 291 -8.40 3.92 15.22
N LEU A 292 -8.37 2.58 15.14
CA LEU A 292 -7.13 1.81 15.32
C LEU A 292 -6.10 2.13 14.24
N ASN A 293 -6.51 2.07 12.98
CA ASN A 293 -5.60 2.30 11.85
C ASN A 293 -5.14 3.77 11.80
N ALA A 294 -6.03 4.73 12.02
CA ALA A 294 -5.64 6.14 12.10
C ALA A 294 -4.78 6.43 13.33
N GLY A 295 -5.08 5.82 14.47
CA GLY A 295 -4.29 5.96 15.70
C GLY A 295 -2.86 5.46 15.55
N ALA A 296 -2.66 4.28 14.94
CA ALA A 296 -1.34 3.75 14.63
C ALA A 296 -0.55 4.68 13.70
N ALA A 297 -1.19 5.20 12.65
CA ALA A 297 -0.56 6.14 11.73
C ALA A 297 -0.21 7.49 12.41
N LEU A 298 -1.08 8.02 13.28
CA LEU A 298 -0.80 9.21 14.08
C LEU A 298 0.36 8.97 15.05
N TYR A 299 0.46 7.78 15.65
CA TYR A 299 1.60 7.39 16.48
C TYR A 299 2.93 7.45 15.71
N LEU A 300 2.95 6.97 14.46
CA LEU A 300 4.15 7.02 13.60
C LEU A 300 4.62 8.45 13.36
N SER A 301 3.70 9.42 13.28
CA SER A 301 4.04 10.82 13.02
C SER A 301 4.68 11.53 14.21
N LEU A 302 4.49 11.03 15.44
CA LEU A 302 4.89 11.65 16.71
C LEU A 302 4.34 13.07 16.94
N ILE A 303 3.45 13.56 16.08
CA ILE A 303 2.99 14.95 16.15
C ILE A 303 2.17 15.23 17.43
N HIS A 304 1.60 14.17 18.02
CA HIS A 304 0.77 14.23 19.22
C HIS A 304 1.48 13.69 20.47
N ILE A 305 2.78 13.40 20.39
CA ILE A 305 3.60 12.96 21.51
C ILE A 305 4.42 14.12 22.05
#